data_f359002526c6ba6249b237894b8329f7
#
_entry.id   f359002526c6ba6249b237894b8329f7
#
_cell.length_a   1.000
_cell.length_b   1.000
_cell.length_c   1.000
_cell.angle_alpha   90.00
_cell.angle_beta   90.00
_cell.angle_gamma   90.00
#
_symmetry.space_group_name_H-M   'P 1'
#
loop_
_entity.id
_entity.type
_entity.pdbx_description
1 polymer ?
#
loop_
_entity_poly.entity_id
_entity_poly.type
_entity_poly.pdbx_seq_one_letter_code
_entity_poly.pdbx_strand_id
1 'polypeptide(L)'
;AIYDRMKKSHDELEDDPECIGQCVLQSSEPEKVEKDFIFTYQFNDQDYKLKADTESYVYDAHSRANVGKINEIIENSPNRNLIKIKITDRSFKKIGEMPSVVSLSKGKPPGIEPLEQALNRFVKDYINNKGLNYKAIMDLLKRGNPNLRDIKLGNKIIDENKDITNESINVVKRMD
;
A
#
# COMPACT_ATOMS: atom_id res chain seq x y z
N ALA A 1 2.91 -0.55 -10.56
CA ALA A 1 3.19 -1.43 -9.39
C ALA A 1 1.94 -2.15 -8.88
N ILE A 2 1.20 -1.65 -7.85
CA ILE A 2 0.07 -2.41 -7.25
C ILE A 2 -1.08 -2.62 -8.25
N TYR A 3 -1.52 -1.57 -8.95
CA TYR A 3 -2.61 -1.66 -9.94
C TYR A 3 -2.25 -2.52 -11.15
N ASP A 4 -0.98 -2.62 -11.49
CA ASP A 4 -0.53 -3.48 -12.58
C ASP A 4 -0.63 -4.95 -12.17
N ARG A 5 -0.34 -5.29 -10.91
CA ARG A 5 -0.52 -6.64 -10.36
C ARG A 5 -1.97 -7.11 -10.37
N MET A 6 -2.92 -6.22 -10.11
CA MET A 6 -4.35 -6.55 -10.16
C MET A 6 -4.85 -6.99 -11.55
N LYS A 7 -4.10 -6.69 -12.60
CA LYS A 7 -4.44 -7.01 -14.00
C LYS A 7 -3.75 -8.26 -14.52
N LYS A 8 -2.70 -8.71 -13.82
CA LYS A 8 -1.93 -9.89 -14.18
C LYS A 8 -2.68 -11.17 -13.80
N SER A 9 -2.48 -12.25 -14.55
CA SER A 9 -2.96 -13.58 -14.15
C SER A 9 -2.18 -14.11 -12.95
N HIS A 10 -2.65 -15.21 -12.35
CA HIS A 10 -1.93 -15.87 -11.25
C HIS A 10 -0.55 -16.36 -11.69
N ASP A 11 -0.42 -16.87 -12.93
CA ASP A 11 0.83 -17.35 -13.51
C ASP A 11 1.82 -16.20 -13.74
N GLU A 12 1.37 -15.08 -14.29
CA GLU A 12 2.22 -13.89 -14.49
C GLU A 12 2.71 -13.27 -13.17
N LEU A 13 2.05 -13.57 -12.05
CA LEU A 13 2.46 -13.13 -10.72
C LEU A 13 3.53 -14.06 -10.10
N GLU A 14 3.77 -15.26 -10.64
CA GLU A 14 4.90 -16.10 -10.26
C GLU A 14 6.26 -15.44 -10.61
N ASP A 15 6.29 -14.66 -11.70
CA ASP A 15 7.49 -13.92 -12.13
C ASP A 15 7.69 -12.58 -11.38
N ASP A 16 6.78 -12.18 -10.50
CA ASP A 16 6.90 -10.94 -9.72
C ASP A 16 7.45 -11.21 -8.32
N PRO A 17 8.73 -10.91 -8.03
CA PRO A 17 9.35 -11.24 -6.75
C PRO A 17 8.73 -10.54 -5.53
N GLU A 18 7.85 -9.58 -5.71
CA GLU A 18 7.08 -8.95 -4.63
C GLU A 18 5.77 -9.70 -4.31
N CYS A 19 5.52 -10.81 -5.02
CA CYS A 19 4.37 -11.70 -4.85
C CYS A 19 4.82 -13.14 -4.59
N ILE A 20 3.89 -13.97 -4.13
CA ILE A 20 3.91 -15.42 -4.31
C ILE A 20 2.67 -15.74 -5.14
N GLY A 21 2.89 -16.03 -6.42
CA GLY A 21 1.83 -16.32 -7.39
C GLY A 21 1.24 -17.71 -7.19
N GLN A 22 0.02 -17.91 -7.71
CA GLN A 22 -0.63 -19.21 -7.87
C GLN A 22 -0.59 -20.13 -6.62
N CYS A 23 -0.85 -19.57 -5.43
CA CYS A 23 -0.98 -20.37 -4.22
C CYS A 23 -2.33 -21.12 -4.23
N VAL A 24 -2.30 -22.45 -4.19
CA VAL A 24 -3.47 -23.33 -4.24
C VAL A 24 -3.75 -23.88 -2.85
N LEU A 25 -4.99 -23.71 -2.37
CA LEU A 25 -5.43 -24.19 -1.06
C LEU A 25 -5.38 -25.73 -1.01
N GLN A 26 -4.73 -26.29 0.01
CA GLN A 26 -4.58 -27.74 0.14
C GLN A 26 -5.77 -28.40 0.85
N SER A 27 -6.41 -27.67 1.76
CA SER A 27 -7.60 -28.15 2.47
C SER A 27 -8.52 -26.98 2.80
N SER A 28 -9.82 -27.17 2.59
CA SER A 28 -10.84 -26.22 3.03
C SER A 28 -11.03 -26.23 4.55
N GLU A 29 -10.60 -27.30 5.22
CA GLU A 29 -10.63 -27.39 6.68
C GLU A 29 -9.33 -26.81 7.27
N PRO A 30 -9.41 -25.68 8.00
CA PRO A 30 -8.25 -25.08 8.63
C PRO A 30 -7.80 -25.83 9.87
N GLU A 31 -6.51 -25.76 10.15
CA GLU A 31 -5.98 -26.12 11.47
C GLU A 31 -6.38 -25.01 12.45
N LYS A 32 -7.09 -25.38 13.52
CA LYS A 32 -7.48 -24.43 14.57
C LYS A 32 -6.41 -24.34 15.63
N VAL A 33 -5.87 -23.15 15.84
CA VAL A 33 -4.87 -22.87 16.86
C VAL A 33 -5.40 -21.76 17.77
N GLU A 34 -5.83 -22.15 18.96
CA GLU A 34 -6.50 -21.26 19.94
C GLU A 34 -7.74 -20.58 19.37
N LYS A 35 -7.64 -19.28 19.06
CA LYS A 35 -8.71 -18.44 18.49
C LYS A 35 -8.50 -18.15 16.99
N ASP A 36 -7.43 -18.66 16.42
CA ASP A 36 -7.03 -18.38 15.05
C ASP A 36 -7.13 -19.64 14.19
N PHE A 37 -7.16 -19.44 12.89
CA PHE A 37 -7.15 -20.51 11.90
C PHE A 37 -5.88 -20.46 11.07
N ILE A 38 -5.32 -21.62 10.74
CA ILE A 38 -4.18 -21.75 9.82
C ILE A 38 -4.64 -22.50 8.59
N PHE A 39 -4.46 -21.85 7.44
CA PHE A 39 -4.69 -22.43 6.12
C PHE A 39 -3.36 -22.71 5.44
N THR A 40 -3.25 -23.87 4.81
CA THR A 40 -2.05 -24.28 4.08
C THR A 40 -2.30 -24.18 2.59
N TYR A 41 -1.44 -23.41 1.91
CA TYR A 41 -1.41 -23.30 0.47
C TYR A 41 -0.14 -23.91 -0.09
N GLN A 42 -0.24 -24.51 -1.27
CA GLN A 42 0.91 -24.97 -2.04
C GLN A 42 1.19 -23.97 -3.15
N PHE A 43 2.45 -23.72 -3.45
CA PHE A 43 2.89 -22.88 -4.55
C PHE A 43 4.09 -23.48 -5.28
N ASN A 44 4.28 -23.08 -6.54
CA ASN A 44 5.39 -23.50 -7.36
C ASN A 44 6.71 -22.86 -6.91
N ASP A 45 7.83 -23.47 -7.31
CA ASP A 45 9.14 -22.86 -7.12
C ASP A 45 9.23 -21.55 -7.90
N GLN A 46 9.49 -20.45 -7.19
CA GLN A 46 9.52 -19.09 -7.72
C GLN A 46 10.35 -18.18 -6.82
N ASP A 47 10.89 -17.10 -7.38
CA ASP A 47 11.61 -16.08 -6.62
C ASP A 47 10.63 -15.16 -5.90
N TYR A 48 10.77 -14.99 -4.58
CA TYR A 48 9.91 -14.11 -3.79
C TYR A 48 10.64 -13.41 -2.64
N LYS A 49 10.13 -12.24 -2.25
CA LYS A 49 10.64 -11.42 -1.14
C LYS A 49 9.73 -11.44 0.09
N LEU A 50 8.60 -12.14 0.04
CA LEU A 50 7.75 -12.30 1.19
C LEU A 50 8.44 -13.21 2.21
N LYS A 51 8.29 -12.86 3.48
CA LYS A 51 8.87 -13.63 4.59
C LYS A 51 7.79 -13.97 5.59
N ALA A 52 7.98 -15.06 6.31
CA ALA A 52 7.20 -15.35 7.49
C ALA A 52 7.47 -14.25 8.53
N ASP A 53 6.47 -13.43 8.78
CA ASP A 53 6.52 -12.31 9.72
C ASP A 53 5.18 -12.23 10.42
N THR A 54 5.23 -12.31 11.75
CA THR A 54 4.05 -12.29 12.60
C THR A 54 3.36 -10.91 12.63
N GLU A 55 4.00 -9.87 12.13
CA GLU A 55 3.48 -8.50 12.17
C GLU A 55 2.84 -8.07 10.86
N SER A 56 3.34 -8.55 9.72
CA SER A 56 2.91 -8.10 8.40
C SER A 56 1.74 -8.90 7.84
N TYR A 57 0.67 -8.20 7.45
CA TYR A 57 -0.43 -8.81 6.72
C TYR A 57 -0.10 -8.98 5.24
N VAL A 58 -0.58 -10.10 4.67
CA VAL A 58 -0.57 -10.35 3.24
C VAL A 58 -1.96 -10.19 2.65
N TYR A 59 -2.00 -9.82 1.40
CA TYR A 59 -3.21 -9.50 0.67
C TYR A 59 -3.25 -10.28 -0.64
N ASP A 60 -4.43 -10.65 -1.05
CA ASP A 60 -4.63 -11.13 -2.40
C ASP A 60 -4.26 -10.04 -3.41
N ALA A 61 -3.41 -10.37 -4.37
CA ALA A 61 -2.91 -9.42 -5.36
C ALA A 61 -4.01 -8.86 -6.26
N HIS A 62 -5.08 -9.63 -6.51
CA HIS A 62 -6.20 -9.23 -7.37
C HIS A 62 -7.25 -8.42 -6.62
N SER A 63 -7.88 -9.00 -5.60
CA SER A 63 -8.98 -8.37 -4.86
C SER A 63 -8.53 -7.35 -3.82
N ARG A 64 -7.26 -7.39 -3.45
CA ARG A 64 -6.69 -6.60 -2.33
C ARG A 64 -7.33 -6.94 -0.98
N ALA A 65 -8.04 -8.04 -0.90
CA ALA A 65 -8.55 -8.54 0.37
C ALA A 65 -7.40 -8.98 1.28
N ASN A 66 -7.54 -8.71 2.56
CA ASN A 66 -6.59 -9.21 3.56
C ASN A 66 -6.79 -10.72 3.72
N VAL A 67 -5.77 -11.50 3.44
CA VAL A 67 -5.80 -12.97 3.52
C VAL A 67 -5.32 -13.47 4.88
N GLY A 68 -4.57 -12.67 5.62
CA GLY A 68 -4.00 -13.03 6.92
C GLY A 68 -2.54 -12.66 7.05
N LYS A 69 -1.80 -13.43 7.83
CA LYS A 69 -0.35 -13.28 8.02
C LYS A 69 0.37 -14.57 7.66
N ILE A 70 1.55 -14.46 7.08
CA ILE A 70 2.39 -15.64 6.82
C ILE A 70 2.91 -16.14 8.17
N ASN A 71 2.46 -17.33 8.55
CA ASN A 71 2.92 -18.00 9.76
C ASN A 71 4.23 -18.76 9.52
N GLU A 72 4.31 -19.46 8.39
CA GLU A 72 5.44 -20.31 8.05
C GLU A 72 5.52 -20.48 6.53
N ILE A 73 6.74 -20.56 5.99
CA ILE A 73 7.01 -20.97 4.62
C ILE A 73 7.89 -22.21 4.71
N ILE A 74 7.50 -23.30 4.03
CA ILE A 74 8.18 -24.56 4.03
C ILE A 74 8.62 -24.86 2.59
N GLU A 75 9.90 -24.77 2.35
CA GLU A 75 10.51 -25.10 1.06
C GLU A 75 10.92 -26.57 1.04
N ASN A 76 10.07 -27.40 0.47
CA ASN A 76 10.26 -28.85 0.43
C ASN A 76 10.51 -29.33 -0.99
N SER A 77 11.72 -29.17 -1.56
CA SER A 77 12.12 -29.79 -2.82
C SER A 77 11.33 -29.39 -4.10
N PRO A 78 11.88 -29.54 -5.30
CA PRO A 78 11.36 -28.87 -6.49
C PRO A 78 9.88 -29.19 -6.71
N ASN A 79 9.02 -28.19 -6.72
CA ASN A 79 7.60 -28.19 -7.06
C ASN A 79 6.59 -28.41 -5.91
N ARG A 80 6.94 -28.34 -4.63
CA ARG A 80 5.96 -28.46 -3.53
C ARG A 80 6.30 -27.55 -2.34
N ASN A 81 6.42 -26.26 -2.57
CA ASN A 81 6.57 -25.32 -1.49
C ASN A 81 5.22 -25.08 -0.83
N LEU A 82 5.21 -25.01 0.49
CA LEU A 82 4.00 -24.76 1.27
C LEU A 82 4.10 -23.43 2.01
N ILE A 83 2.99 -22.72 2.06
CA ILE A 83 2.86 -21.53 2.87
C ILE A 83 1.66 -21.68 3.81
N LYS A 84 1.89 -21.43 5.09
CA LYS A 84 0.85 -21.42 6.11
C LYS A 84 0.44 -19.99 6.41
N ILE A 85 -0.84 -19.71 6.27
CA ILE A 85 -1.42 -18.40 6.51
C ILE A 85 -2.28 -18.45 7.76
N LYS A 86 -1.93 -17.63 8.73
CA LYS A 86 -2.68 -17.46 9.98
C LYS A 86 -3.68 -16.33 9.84
N ILE A 87 -4.95 -16.60 10.14
CA ILE A 87 -6.03 -15.63 10.13
C ILE A 87 -6.81 -15.68 11.44
N THR A 88 -7.18 -14.51 11.97
CA THR A 88 -7.99 -14.44 13.18
C THR A 88 -9.44 -14.82 12.90
N ASP A 89 -10.15 -15.39 13.89
CA ASP A 89 -11.58 -15.73 13.78
C ASP A 89 -12.43 -14.55 13.31
N ARG A 90 -12.14 -13.34 13.81
CA ARG A 90 -12.85 -12.13 13.36
C ARG A 90 -12.64 -11.81 11.89
N SER A 91 -11.42 -11.99 11.38
CA SER A 91 -11.10 -11.72 9.98
C SER A 91 -11.66 -12.81 9.08
N PHE A 92 -11.60 -14.07 9.52
CA PHE A 92 -12.18 -15.19 8.78
C PHE A 92 -13.70 -15.06 8.62
N LYS A 93 -14.41 -14.67 9.67
CA LYS A 93 -15.87 -14.38 9.61
C LYS A 93 -16.23 -13.27 8.63
N LYS A 94 -15.33 -12.33 8.35
CA LYS A 94 -15.57 -11.28 7.35
C LYS A 94 -15.35 -11.75 5.92
N ILE A 95 -14.40 -12.66 5.72
CA ILE A 95 -14.06 -13.21 4.40
C ILE A 95 -15.09 -14.29 4.02
N GLY A 96 -15.58 -15.05 5.00
CA GLY A 96 -16.51 -16.16 4.85
C GLY A 96 -15.81 -17.45 4.44
N GLU A 97 -15.12 -17.46 3.33
CA GLU A 97 -14.40 -18.61 2.79
C GLU A 97 -13.04 -18.18 2.23
N MET A 98 -12.01 -18.99 2.47
CA MET A 98 -10.69 -18.72 1.90
C MET A 98 -10.66 -19.09 0.42
N PRO A 99 -10.05 -18.26 -0.44
CA PRO A 99 -9.99 -18.52 -1.86
C PRO A 99 -9.23 -19.81 -2.16
N SER A 100 -9.73 -20.62 -3.09
CA SER A 100 -9.08 -21.86 -3.53
C SER A 100 -7.74 -21.62 -4.21
N VAL A 101 -7.62 -20.49 -4.92
CA VAL A 101 -6.37 -20.00 -5.52
C VAL A 101 -6.20 -18.54 -5.16
N VAL A 102 -5.01 -18.17 -4.74
CA VAL A 102 -4.67 -16.78 -4.37
C VAL A 102 -3.23 -16.45 -4.77
N SER A 103 -2.98 -15.23 -5.18
CA SER A 103 -1.62 -14.70 -5.32
C SER A 103 -1.37 -13.71 -4.20
N LEU A 104 -0.38 -14.00 -3.37
CA LEU A 104 -0.08 -13.24 -2.18
C LEU A 104 0.84 -12.06 -2.50
N SER A 105 0.52 -10.90 -1.97
CA SER A 105 1.37 -9.70 -2.09
C SER A 105 1.45 -8.95 -0.78
N LYS A 106 2.47 -8.12 -0.64
CA LYS A 106 2.53 -7.17 0.49
C LYS A 106 1.33 -6.23 0.45
N GLY A 107 0.86 -5.88 1.63
CA GLY A 107 -0.21 -4.93 1.81
C GLY A 107 0.15 -3.50 1.40
N LYS A 108 -0.81 -2.62 1.57
CA LYS A 108 -0.56 -1.19 1.44
C LYS A 108 0.50 -0.74 2.46
N PRO A 109 1.38 0.21 2.10
CA PRO A 109 2.26 0.84 3.07
C PRO A 109 1.44 1.40 4.24
N PRO A 110 1.93 1.33 5.47
CA PRO A 110 1.25 1.94 6.62
C PRO A 110 1.01 3.43 6.38
N GLY A 111 -0.16 3.93 6.77
CA GLY A 111 -0.45 5.36 6.77
C GLY A 111 -0.83 5.99 5.42
N ILE A 112 -1.17 5.21 4.41
CA ILE A 112 -1.62 5.72 3.11
C ILE A 112 -3.06 6.28 3.14
N GLU A 113 -3.91 5.81 4.05
CA GLU A 113 -5.31 6.20 4.14
C GLU A 113 -5.50 7.72 4.35
N PRO A 114 -4.76 8.41 5.23
CA PRO A 114 -4.87 9.87 5.36
C PRO A 114 -4.50 10.61 4.08
N LEU A 115 -3.49 10.12 3.35
CA LEU A 115 -3.07 10.68 2.07
C LEU A 115 -4.11 10.45 0.98
N GLU A 116 -4.68 9.25 0.88
CA GLU A 116 -5.79 8.94 -0.04
C GLU A 116 -7.01 9.83 0.24
N GLN A 117 -7.36 10.03 1.52
CA GLN A 117 -8.46 10.92 1.90
C GLN A 117 -8.19 12.38 1.55
N ALA A 118 -6.97 12.86 1.76
CA ALA A 118 -6.59 14.22 1.41
C ALA A 118 -6.65 14.43 -0.11
N LEU A 119 -6.13 13.48 -0.88
CA LEU A 119 -6.19 13.51 -2.34
C LEU A 119 -7.64 13.48 -2.85
N ASN A 120 -8.48 12.62 -2.28
CA ASN A 120 -9.90 12.54 -2.64
C ASN A 120 -10.65 13.84 -2.34
N ARG A 121 -10.33 14.53 -1.22
CA ARG A 121 -10.90 15.85 -0.92
C ARG A 121 -10.49 16.89 -1.95
N PHE A 122 -9.21 16.92 -2.31
CA PHE A 122 -8.70 17.81 -3.33
C PHE A 122 -9.37 17.56 -4.70
N VAL A 123 -9.45 16.30 -5.14
CA VAL A 123 -10.07 15.94 -6.42
C VAL A 123 -11.55 16.33 -6.46
N LYS A 124 -12.29 16.09 -5.39
CA LYS A 124 -13.70 16.53 -5.28
C LYS A 124 -13.84 18.04 -5.38
N ASP A 125 -12.97 18.80 -4.70
CA ASP A 125 -12.97 20.27 -4.81
C ASP A 125 -12.57 20.73 -6.20
N TYR A 126 -11.61 20.07 -6.84
CA TYR A 126 -11.24 20.40 -8.21
C TYR A 126 -12.38 20.20 -9.21
N ILE A 127 -13.14 19.12 -9.07
CA ILE A 127 -14.31 18.85 -9.92
C ILE A 127 -15.42 19.89 -9.70
N ASN A 128 -15.73 20.19 -8.43
CA ASN A 128 -16.88 21.02 -8.07
C ASN A 128 -16.57 22.52 -8.09
N ASN A 129 -15.37 22.92 -7.66
CA ASN A 129 -14.98 24.31 -7.41
C ASN A 129 -13.71 24.72 -8.15
N LYS A 130 -13.23 23.93 -9.12
CA LYS A 130 -11.98 24.15 -9.87
C LYS A 130 -10.74 24.35 -8.99
N GLY A 131 -10.75 23.75 -7.79
CA GLY A 131 -9.62 23.80 -6.87
C GLY A 131 -9.50 25.11 -6.06
N LEU A 132 -10.54 25.93 -5.99
CA LEU A 132 -10.50 27.26 -5.34
C LEU A 132 -10.12 27.20 -3.85
N ASN A 133 -10.45 26.10 -3.17
CA ASN A 133 -10.12 25.91 -1.75
C ASN A 133 -8.67 25.43 -1.53
N TYR A 134 -7.94 25.09 -2.61
CA TYR A 134 -6.58 24.56 -2.56
C TYR A 134 -5.62 25.35 -3.43
N LYS A 135 -5.59 26.66 -3.26
CA LYS A 135 -4.81 27.60 -4.11
C LYS A 135 -3.34 27.20 -4.23
N ALA A 136 -2.67 26.90 -3.10
CA ALA A 136 -1.27 26.54 -3.09
C ALA A 136 -0.98 25.28 -3.93
N ILE A 137 -1.86 24.25 -3.84
CA ILE A 137 -1.73 23.03 -4.65
C ILE A 137 -1.97 23.35 -6.13
N MET A 138 -2.95 24.21 -6.44
CA MET A 138 -3.25 24.61 -7.81
C MET A 138 -2.11 25.41 -8.43
N ASP A 139 -1.49 26.31 -7.67
CA ASP A 139 -0.35 27.09 -8.14
C ASP A 139 0.88 26.19 -8.39
N LEU A 140 1.12 25.21 -7.52
CA LEU A 140 2.15 24.19 -7.71
C LEU A 140 1.90 23.37 -8.99
N LEU A 141 0.67 22.86 -9.18
CA LEU A 141 0.31 22.07 -10.34
C LEU A 141 0.38 22.85 -11.66
N LYS A 142 -0.01 24.13 -11.64
CA LYS A 142 0.07 25.03 -12.77
C LYS A 142 1.48 25.57 -13.01
N ARG A 143 2.43 25.25 -12.12
CA ARG A 143 3.78 25.85 -12.13
C ARG A 143 3.75 27.37 -12.15
N GLY A 144 2.76 27.95 -11.46
CA GLY A 144 2.62 29.40 -11.30
C GLY A 144 3.70 29.96 -10.41
N ASN A 145 4.00 31.22 -10.57
CA ASN A 145 4.86 31.93 -9.63
C ASN A 145 4.14 32.05 -8.28
N PRO A 146 4.81 31.78 -7.15
CA PRO A 146 4.22 31.94 -5.84
C PRO A 146 3.84 33.41 -5.60
N ASN A 147 2.63 33.63 -5.13
CA ASN A 147 2.19 34.97 -4.72
C ASN A 147 2.64 35.19 -3.27
N LEU A 148 3.81 35.81 -3.09
CA LEU A 148 4.38 36.11 -1.80
C LEU A 148 4.15 37.58 -1.47
N ARG A 149 3.61 37.87 -0.28
CA ARG A 149 3.50 39.25 0.20
C ARG A 149 4.90 39.83 0.37
N ASP A 150 5.06 41.07 -0.06
CA ASP A 150 6.27 41.88 0.12
C ASP A 150 7.56 41.36 -0.53
N ILE A 151 7.48 40.33 -1.38
CA ILE A 151 8.61 39.81 -2.14
C ILE A 151 8.34 40.00 -3.63
N LYS A 152 9.23 40.75 -4.28
CA LYS A 152 9.18 40.93 -5.74
C LYS A 152 9.76 39.71 -6.45
N LEU A 153 9.18 39.36 -7.59
CA LEU A 153 9.68 38.29 -8.46
C LEU A 153 11.18 38.51 -8.76
N GLY A 154 11.98 37.47 -8.56
CA GLY A 154 13.45 37.52 -8.74
C GLY A 154 14.24 37.84 -7.47
N ASN A 155 13.60 38.25 -6.38
CA ASN A 155 14.30 38.41 -5.09
C ASN A 155 14.48 37.08 -4.40
N LYS A 156 15.54 36.96 -3.60
CA LYS A 156 15.74 35.79 -2.72
C LYS A 156 14.61 35.72 -1.71
N ILE A 157 14.01 34.53 -1.56
CA ILE A 157 12.92 34.28 -0.61
C ILE A 157 13.47 34.11 0.79
N ILE A 158 14.67 33.55 0.93
CA ILE A 158 15.37 33.31 2.19
C ILE A 158 16.66 34.13 2.20
N ASP A 159 16.88 34.87 3.26
CA ASP A 159 18.14 35.55 3.48
C ASP A 159 19.11 34.56 4.14
N GLU A 160 20.13 34.15 3.37
CA GLU A 160 21.13 33.16 3.79
C GLU A 160 21.99 33.63 4.97
N ASN A 161 21.97 34.94 5.27
CA ASN A 161 22.69 35.52 6.41
C ASN A 161 21.91 35.54 7.72
N LYS A 162 20.66 35.07 7.70
CA LYS A 162 19.78 34.98 8.86
C LYS A 162 19.56 33.52 9.28
N ASP A 163 19.03 33.35 10.49
CA ASP A 163 18.58 32.02 10.94
C ASP A 163 17.58 31.45 9.98
N ILE A 164 17.98 30.43 9.23
CA ILE A 164 17.19 29.78 8.15
C ILE A 164 15.84 29.30 8.69
N THR A 165 15.78 28.83 9.94
CA THR A 165 14.55 28.31 10.55
C THR A 165 13.52 29.43 10.73
N ASN A 166 13.95 30.55 11.31
CA ASN A 166 13.08 31.69 11.54
C ASN A 166 12.66 32.36 10.24
N GLU A 167 13.55 32.45 9.26
CA GLU A 167 13.25 33.03 7.95
C GLU A 167 12.27 32.13 7.18
N SER A 168 12.42 30.81 7.23
CA SER A 168 11.48 29.86 6.62
C SER A 168 10.06 29.98 7.21
N ILE A 169 9.94 30.13 8.53
CA ILE A 169 8.66 30.38 9.20
C ILE A 169 8.03 31.70 8.73
N ASN A 170 8.85 32.74 8.56
CA ASN A 170 8.38 34.04 8.08
C ASN A 170 7.91 33.96 6.62
N VAL A 171 8.59 33.19 5.77
CA VAL A 171 8.15 32.95 4.40
C VAL A 171 6.79 32.26 4.37
N VAL A 172 6.61 31.20 5.16
CA VAL A 172 5.31 30.47 5.24
C VAL A 172 4.17 31.43 5.66
N LYS A 173 4.41 32.31 6.64
CA LYS A 173 3.43 33.31 7.08
C LYS A 173 3.06 34.36 6.01
N ARG A 174 3.88 34.51 4.96
CA ARG A 174 3.64 35.41 3.83
C ARG A 174 2.95 34.75 2.64
N MET A 175 2.68 33.43 2.73
CA MET A 175 2.08 32.64 1.65
C MET A 175 0.54 32.56 1.72
N ASP A 176 -0.14 33.35 2.56
CA ASP A 176 -1.61 33.39 2.69
C ASP A 176 -2.33 34.12 1.56
#